data_6bdcee1a7a3aae47f805ea6e99bb0046
#
_entry.id   6bdcee1a7a3aae47f805ea6e99bb0046
#
_cell.length_a   1.000
_cell.length_b   1.000
_cell.length_c   1.000
_cell.angle_alpha   90.00
_cell.angle_beta   90.00
_cell.angle_gamma   90.00
#
_symmetry.space_group_name_H-M   'P 1'
#
loop_
_entity.id
_entity.type
_entity.pdbx_description
1 polymer ?
#
loop_
_entity_poly.entity_id
_entity_poly.type
_entity_poly.pdbx_seq_one_letter_code
_entity_poly.pdbx_strand_id
1 'polypeptide(L)'
;PYFIHRADGQPIFMAAIGSVPFERGDETEGFLIVTTAADQGLVNIHDRRPLVLTPEAAREWMRQDIGGKEAEEIAADGAVPTGKFIWHAVTRAVGNVKNQGPELIEAIEPQ
;
A
#
# COMPACT_ATOMS: atom_id res chain seq x y z
N PRO A 1 8.43 -13.99 -4.71
CA PRO A 1 7.98 -12.62 -4.46
C PRO A 1 7.76 -11.84 -5.74
N TYR A 2 7.00 -10.76 -5.61
CA TYR A 2 6.62 -9.92 -6.74
C TYR A 2 6.89 -8.45 -6.43
N PHE A 3 7.31 -7.71 -7.43
CA PHE A 3 7.39 -6.26 -7.37
C PHE A 3 6.13 -5.68 -8.01
N ILE A 4 5.34 -4.96 -7.21
CA ILE A 4 4.06 -4.38 -7.63
C ILE A 4 4.21 -2.87 -7.64
N HIS A 5 3.87 -2.23 -8.75
CA HIS A 5 3.97 -0.78 -8.88
C HIS A 5 2.86 -0.26 -9.78
N ARG A 6 2.65 1.05 -9.78
CA ARG A 6 1.69 1.67 -10.69
C ARG A 6 2.24 1.67 -12.10
N ALA A 7 1.38 1.34 -13.06
CA ALA A 7 1.76 1.31 -14.47
C ALA A 7 2.19 2.69 -15.00
N ASP A 8 1.68 3.77 -14.39
CA ASP A 8 1.99 5.15 -14.78
C ASP A 8 3.25 5.70 -14.11
N GLY A 9 3.95 4.91 -13.29
CA GLY A 9 5.15 5.33 -12.58
C GLY A 9 4.92 6.25 -11.39
N GLN A 10 3.68 6.53 -11.03
CA GLN A 10 3.36 7.38 -9.88
C GLN A 10 3.64 6.66 -8.56
N PRO A 11 3.96 7.39 -7.50
CA PRO A 11 4.14 6.78 -6.19
C PRO A 11 2.83 6.22 -5.64
N ILE A 12 2.97 5.25 -4.74
CA ILE A 12 1.84 4.60 -4.09
C ILE A 12 1.62 5.25 -2.73
N PHE A 13 0.39 5.73 -2.48
CA PHE A 13 -0.03 6.25 -1.19
C PHE A 13 -0.95 5.24 -0.51
N MET A 14 -0.41 4.52 0.47
CA MET A 14 -1.18 3.53 1.22
C MET A 14 -1.95 4.21 2.35
N ALA A 15 -3.23 3.91 2.46
CA ALA A 15 -4.04 4.42 3.56
C ALA A 15 -3.61 3.73 4.86
N ALA A 16 -3.38 4.51 5.90
CA ALA A 16 -3.02 4.00 7.21
C ALA A 16 -3.82 4.72 8.29
N ILE A 17 -4.03 4.03 9.39
CA ILE A 17 -4.67 4.58 10.59
C ILE A 17 -3.63 4.48 11.69
N GLY A 18 -3.39 5.59 12.36
CA GLY A 18 -2.40 5.63 13.42
C GLY A 18 -2.89 6.38 14.63
N SER A 19 -2.25 6.10 15.75
CA SER A 19 -2.41 6.84 16.97
C SER A 19 -1.08 7.52 17.28
N VAL A 20 -1.09 8.86 17.32
CA VAL A 20 0.06 9.63 17.75
C VAL A 20 -0.26 10.15 19.15
N PRO A 21 0.33 9.61 20.21
CA PRO A 21 0.05 10.05 21.55
C PRO A 21 0.57 11.47 21.78
N PHE A 22 -0.17 12.24 22.56
CA PHE A 22 0.26 13.58 22.95
C PHE A 22 1.42 13.55 23.94
N GLU A 23 1.62 12.43 24.63
CA GLU A 23 2.66 12.29 25.64
C GLU A 23 3.75 11.34 25.13
N ARG A 24 5.02 11.70 25.38
CA ARG A 24 6.15 10.86 25.05
C ARG A 24 6.14 9.60 25.94
N GLY A 25 6.43 8.47 25.32
CA GLY A 25 6.58 7.20 26.03
C GLY A 25 5.33 6.34 26.06
N ASP A 26 4.29 6.71 25.33
CA ASP A 26 3.14 5.83 25.16
C ASP A 26 3.53 4.67 24.24
N GLU A 27 3.56 3.47 24.81
CA GLU A 27 3.92 2.23 24.09
C GLU A 27 2.88 1.80 23.07
N THR A 28 1.72 2.48 23.01
CA THR A 28 0.68 2.18 22.04
C THR A 28 0.86 2.91 20.71
N GLU A 29 1.97 3.62 20.53
CA GLU A 29 2.30 4.23 19.25
C GLU A 29 2.38 3.19 18.16
N GLY A 30 1.73 3.46 17.05
CA GLY A 30 1.77 2.59 15.90
C GLY A 30 0.78 3.00 14.84
N PHE A 31 0.87 2.33 13.73
CA PHE A 31 -0.09 2.52 12.65
C PHE A 31 -0.46 1.16 12.05
N LEU A 32 -1.63 1.12 11.45
CA LEU A 32 -2.11 -0.04 10.72
C LEU A 32 -2.38 0.38 9.29
N ILE A 33 -1.90 -0.42 8.34
CA ILE A 33 -2.21 -0.23 6.93
C ILE A 33 -3.60 -0.81 6.66
N VAL A 34 -4.47 0.00 6.07
CA VAL A 34 -5.81 -0.46 5.67
C VAL A 34 -5.68 -1.35 4.45
N THR A 35 -6.33 -2.51 4.49
CA THR A 35 -6.32 -3.45 3.37
C THR A 35 -7.72 -3.63 2.80
N THR A 36 -7.77 -4.09 1.57
CA THR A 36 -9.01 -4.44 0.89
C THR A 36 -8.82 -5.80 0.21
N ALA A 37 -9.91 -6.41 -0.22
CA ALA A 37 -9.82 -7.68 -0.93
C ALA A 37 -9.07 -7.49 -2.24
N ALA A 38 -8.15 -8.41 -2.53
CA ALA A 38 -7.50 -8.44 -3.83
C ALA A 38 -8.47 -8.92 -4.90
N ASP A 39 -8.36 -8.35 -6.08
CA ASP A 39 -9.17 -8.74 -7.23
C ASP A 39 -8.31 -8.87 -8.48
N GLN A 40 -8.90 -9.31 -9.57
CA GLN A 40 -8.22 -9.53 -10.84
C GLN A 40 -6.98 -10.44 -10.63
N GLY A 41 -5.89 -10.19 -11.35
CA GLY A 41 -4.69 -11.03 -11.25
C GLY A 41 -3.98 -10.99 -9.90
N LEU A 42 -4.18 -9.95 -9.08
CA LEU A 42 -3.55 -9.86 -7.78
C LEU A 42 -4.04 -10.93 -6.80
N VAL A 43 -5.23 -11.47 -6.97
CA VAL A 43 -5.77 -12.52 -6.10
C VAL A 43 -4.89 -13.78 -6.12
N ASN A 44 -4.18 -14.02 -7.21
CA ASN A 44 -3.26 -15.16 -7.35
C ASN A 44 -1.96 -14.95 -6.57
N ILE A 45 -1.67 -13.74 -6.13
CA ILE A 45 -0.47 -13.39 -5.37
C ILE A 45 -0.79 -13.33 -3.89
N HIS A 46 -1.90 -12.67 -3.55
CA HIS A 46 -2.35 -12.52 -2.17
C HIS A 46 -3.85 -12.21 -2.17
N ASP A 47 -4.57 -12.68 -1.17
CA ASP A 47 -6.03 -12.46 -1.06
C ASP A 47 -6.40 -11.06 -0.57
N ARG A 48 -5.45 -10.31 0.00
CA ARG A 48 -5.65 -8.93 0.47
C ARG A 48 -4.59 -8.04 -0.16
N ARG A 49 -4.93 -6.79 -0.36
CA ARG A 49 -3.96 -5.79 -0.81
C ARG A 49 -4.11 -4.50 -0.01
N PRO A 50 -3.04 -3.69 0.08
CA PRO A 50 -3.18 -2.36 0.69
C PRO A 50 -4.19 -1.51 -0.06
N LEU A 51 -4.93 -0.69 0.67
CA LEU A 51 -5.78 0.35 0.07
C LEU A 51 -4.87 1.48 -0.39
N VAL A 52 -4.77 1.67 -1.70
CA VAL A 52 -3.97 2.72 -2.31
C VAL A 52 -4.90 3.85 -2.74
N LEU A 53 -4.55 5.07 -2.35
CA LEU A 53 -5.35 6.27 -2.63
C LEU A 53 -4.72 7.10 -3.74
N THR A 54 -5.58 7.81 -4.48
CA THR A 54 -5.10 8.86 -5.38
C THR A 54 -4.42 9.96 -4.56
N PRO A 55 -3.54 10.78 -5.17
CA PRO A 55 -2.89 11.87 -4.42
C PRO A 55 -3.89 12.81 -3.75
N GLU A 56 -5.00 13.12 -4.41
CA GLU A 56 -6.05 13.98 -3.87
C GLU A 56 -6.73 13.36 -2.66
N ALA A 57 -7.08 12.07 -2.78
CA ALA A 57 -7.71 11.33 -1.69
C ALA A 57 -6.74 11.16 -0.50
N ALA A 58 -5.46 10.97 -0.78
CA ALA A 58 -4.45 10.85 0.26
C ALA A 58 -4.34 12.13 1.08
N ARG A 59 -4.43 13.30 0.43
CA ARG A 59 -4.41 14.58 1.15
C ARG A 59 -5.62 14.73 2.05
N GLU A 60 -6.81 14.34 1.58
CA GLU A 60 -8.03 14.38 2.39
C GLU A 60 -7.96 13.40 3.54
N TRP A 61 -7.39 12.22 3.31
CA TRP A 61 -7.21 11.20 4.34
C TRP A 61 -6.36 11.70 5.50
N MET A 62 -5.39 12.57 5.22
CA MET A 62 -4.48 13.10 6.23
C MET A 62 -5.06 14.27 7.04
N ARG A 63 -6.24 14.74 6.70
CA ARG A 63 -6.89 15.79 7.49
C ARG A 63 -7.23 15.27 8.89
N GLN A 64 -6.98 16.07 9.90
CA GLN A 64 -7.20 15.69 11.29
C GLN A 64 -8.67 15.75 11.71
N ASP A 65 -9.50 16.41 10.92
CA ASP A 65 -10.90 16.64 11.24
C ASP A 65 -11.87 15.66 10.58
N ILE A 66 -11.37 14.61 9.92
CA ILE A 66 -12.25 13.63 9.30
C ILE A 66 -12.76 12.62 10.31
N GLY A 67 -14.06 12.29 10.21
CA GLY A 67 -14.67 11.21 10.97
C GLY A 67 -14.64 9.90 10.22
N GLY A 68 -15.06 8.82 10.89
CA GLY A 68 -15.07 7.48 10.29
C GLY A 68 -15.91 7.38 9.04
N LYS A 69 -17.06 8.04 8.98
CA LYS A 69 -17.92 8.02 7.80
C LYS A 69 -17.28 8.71 6.60
N GLU A 70 -16.65 9.86 6.84
CA GLU A 70 -15.94 10.59 5.80
C GLU A 70 -14.74 9.79 5.30
N ALA A 71 -14.02 9.12 6.20
CA ALA A 71 -12.92 8.24 5.81
C ALA A 71 -13.40 7.08 4.91
N GLU A 72 -14.55 6.49 5.21
CA GLU A 72 -15.14 5.46 4.35
C GLU A 72 -15.46 5.98 2.96
N GLU A 73 -15.97 7.20 2.86
CA GLU A 73 -16.26 7.84 1.57
C GLU A 73 -14.99 8.10 0.76
N ILE A 74 -13.94 8.59 1.42
CA ILE A 74 -12.63 8.79 0.78
C ILE A 74 -12.08 7.46 0.27
N ALA A 75 -12.18 6.40 1.07
CA ALA A 75 -11.71 5.08 0.67
C ALA A 75 -12.49 4.54 -0.52
N ALA A 76 -13.81 4.74 -0.56
CA ALA A 76 -14.65 4.26 -1.66
C ALA A 76 -14.39 5.01 -2.96
N ASP A 77 -14.27 6.34 -2.89
CA ASP A 77 -14.17 7.19 -4.09
C ASP A 77 -12.73 7.41 -4.54
N GLY A 78 -11.78 7.32 -3.62
CA GLY A 78 -10.38 7.67 -3.87
C GLY A 78 -9.45 6.48 -4.04
N ALA A 79 -9.97 5.24 -4.04
CA ALA A 79 -9.14 4.04 -4.20
C ALA A 79 -8.64 3.90 -5.64
N VAL A 80 -7.35 3.59 -5.76
CA VAL A 80 -6.77 3.25 -7.07
C VAL A 80 -7.12 1.80 -7.38
N PRO A 81 -7.79 1.53 -8.51
CA PRO A 81 -8.20 0.17 -8.85
C PRO A 81 -7.01 -0.71 -9.24
N THR A 82 -7.19 -2.03 -9.09
CA THR A 82 -6.17 -3.03 -9.39
C THR A 82 -5.62 -2.91 -10.81
N GLY A 83 -6.45 -2.55 -11.78
CA GLY A 83 -6.03 -2.39 -13.18
C GLY A 83 -5.00 -1.30 -13.43
N LYS A 84 -4.73 -0.43 -12.45
CA LYS A 84 -3.69 0.60 -12.55
C LYS A 84 -2.32 0.11 -12.11
N PHE A 85 -2.22 -1.12 -11.63
CA PHE A 85 -0.96 -1.71 -11.18
C PHE A 85 -0.46 -2.75 -12.15
N ILE A 86 0.86 -2.89 -12.21
CA ILE A 86 1.52 -3.99 -12.89
C ILE A 86 2.50 -4.64 -11.91
N TRP A 87 2.83 -5.89 -12.16
CA TRP A 87 3.72 -6.63 -11.29
C TRP A 87 4.52 -7.66 -12.07
N HIS A 88 5.67 -8.02 -11.51
CA HIS A 88 6.50 -9.09 -12.06
C HIS A 88 7.21 -9.81 -10.91
N ALA A 89 7.58 -11.06 -11.16
CA ALA A 89 8.32 -11.86 -10.19
C ALA A 89 9.74 -11.30 -10.02
N VAL A 90 10.23 -11.36 -8.79
CA VAL A 90 11.58 -10.90 -8.44
C VAL A 90 12.31 -11.99 -7.66
N THR A 91 13.63 -11.84 -7.50
CA THR A 91 14.43 -12.77 -6.73
C THR A 91 13.99 -12.87 -5.28
N ARG A 92 14.10 -14.07 -4.72
CA ARG A 92 13.82 -14.28 -3.28
C ARG A 92 14.76 -13.50 -2.36
N ALA A 93 15.89 -13.03 -2.88
CA ALA A 93 16.84 -12.22 -2.11
C ALA A 93 16.20 -10.93 -1.57
N VAL A 94 15.12 -10.45 -2.18
CA VAL A 94 14.39 -9.26 -1.72
C VAL A 94 13.83 -9.43 -0.31
N GLY A 95 13.54 -10.66 0.11
CA GLY A 95 13.02 -10.95 1.45
C GLY A 95 14.03 -10.82 2.57
N ASN A 96 15.32 -10.69 2.26
CA ASN A 96 16.36 -10.49 3.26
C ASN A 96 16.69 -9.01 3.36
N VAL A 97 16.42 -8.41 4.52
CA VAL A 97 16.63 -6.98 4.77
C VAL A 97 18.10 -6.55 4.65
N LYS A 98 19.03 -7.47 4.68
CA LYS A 98 20.46 -7.19 4.49
C LYS A 98 20.83 -6.98 3.03
N ASN A 99 20.01 -7.46 2.12
CA ASN A 99 20.23 -7.28 0.69
C ASN A 99 19.72 -5.92 0.23
N GLN A 100 20.49 -5.25 -0.60
CA GLN A 100 20.16 -3.93 -1.12
C GLN A 100 20.59 -3.84 -2.59
N GLY A 101 19.92 -3.00 -3.32
CA GLY A 101 20.28 -2.70 -4.68
C GLY A 101 19.11 -2.86 -5.66
N PRO A 102 19.22 -2.21 -6.83
CA PRO A 102 18.13 -2.23 -7.82
C PRO A 102 17.89 -3.60 -8.44
N GLU A 103 18.84 -4.51 -8.39
CA GLU A 103 18.67 -5.88 -8.89
C GLU A 103 17.57 -6.65 -8.17
N LEU A 104 17.22 -6.24 -6.95
CA LEU A 104 16.17 -6.90 -6.18
C LEU A 104 14.78 -6.74 -6.77
N ILE A 105 14.57 -5.72 -7.60
CA ILE A 105 13.28 -5.48 -8.25
C ILE A 105 13.29 -5.77 -9.74
N GLU A 106 14.39 -6.31 -10.26
CA GLU A 106 14.45 -6.75 -11.65
C GLU A 106 13.57 -7.97 -11.88
N ALA A 107 12.92 -8.02 -13.04
CA ALA A 107 12.09 -9.15 -13.41
C ALA A 107 12.95 -10.41 -13.56
N ILE A 108 12.45 -11.51 -13.02
CA ILE A 108 13.05 -12.84 -13.22
C ILE A 108 12.11 -13.68 -14.06
N GLU A 109 12.67 -14.69 -14.75
CA GLU A 109 11.83 -15.60 -15.49
C GLU A 109 10.96 -16.43 -14.54
N PRO A 110 9.66 -16.60 -14.84
CA PRO A 110 8.81 -17.46 -14.03
C PRO A 110 9.31 -18.89 -14.10
N GLN A 111 9.41 -19.47 -12.92
CA GLN A 111 9.78 -20.88 -12.78
C GLN A 111 8.55 -21.74 -12.55
#